data_cd18331aa4abd4c8a25794cd66d2ed4a
#
_entry.id   cd18331aa4abd4c8a25794cd66d2ed4a
#
_cell.length_a   1.000
_cell.length_b   1.000
_cell.length_c   1.000
_cell.angle_alpha   90.00
_cell.angle_beta   90.00
_cell.angle_gamma   90.00
#
_symmetry.space_group_name_H-M   'P 1'
#
loop_
_entity.id
_entity.type
_entity.pdbx_description
1 polymer ?
#
loop_
_entity_poly.entity_id
_entity_poly.type
_entity_poly.pdbx_seq_one_letter_code
_entity_poly.pdbx_strand_id
1 'polypeptide(L)'
;MTELSSIKTGAGDAATFERWCLEACRISFAGRLENLDLHPNKGTTNLRDVVGTNSGNSLFWRRVREDYGTRQVIFEVKNYEELTQTDYRQVLSYLSGQYGNLAFIVCRSESHELERDRELAWFKTMYNEHKKMIIKLTGKYLSTLLGKQRNPQKHDAADNALSSLLDTYERLYLGQHTGKRKPR
;
A
#
# COMPACT_ATOMS: atom_id res chain seq x y z
N MET A 1 13.85 6.92 -15.11
CA MET A 1 12.56 6.33 -14.71
C MET A 1 11.48 6.85 -15.66
N THR A 2 10.65 5.96 -16.19
CA THR A 2 9.51 6.32 -17.05
C THR A 2 8.55 7.23 -16.31
N GLU A 3 7.97 8.23 -16.97
CA GLU A 3 6.94 9.07 -16.34
C GLU A 3 5.64 8.29 -16.14
N LEU A 4 5.01 8.44 -14.99
CA LEU A 4 3.73 7.77 -14.69
C LEU A 4 2.64 8.09 -15.73
N SER A 5 2.61 9.30 -16.21
CA SER A 5 1.66 9.78 -17.23
C SER A 5 1.76 9.06 -18.57
N SER A 6 2.92 8.50 -18.91
CA SER A 6 3.13 7.74 -20.15
C SER A 6 2.69 6.28 -20.09
N ILE A 7 2.38 5.76 -18.88
CA ILE A 7 1.94 4.38 -18.66
C ILE A 7 0.40 4.36 -18.74
N LYS A 8 -0.14 3.63 -19.72
CA LYS A 8 -1.60 3.53 -19.89
C LYS A 8 -2.20 2.58 -18.86
N THR A 9 -3.41 2.86 -18.42
CA THR A 9 -4.20 1.95 -17.57
C THR A 9 -4.59 0.69 -18.34
N GLY A 10 -4.75 -0.43 -17.65
CA GLY A 10 -5.17 -1.69 -18.22
C GLY A 10 -4.06 -2.73 -18.36
N ALA A 11 -4.41 -3.91 -18.88
CA ALA A 11 -3.53 -5.08 -18.90
C ALA A 11 -2.28 -4.90 -19.77
N GLY A 12 -2.36 -4.09 -20.84
CA GLY A 12 -1.25 -3.91 -21.80
C GLY A 12 0.01 -3.34 -21.15
N ASP A 13 -0.12 -2.41 -20.21
CA ASP A 13 0.99 -1.75 -19.54
C ASP A 13 1.15 -2.19 -18.05
N ALA A 14 0.48 -3.28 -17.64
CA ALA A 14 0.53 -3.74 -16.24
C ALA A 14 1.97 -4.01 -15.78
N ALA A 15 2.74 -4.78 -16.53
CA ALA A 15 4.14 -5.05 -16.19
C ALA A 15 5.04 -3.81 -16.19
N THR A 16 4.69 -2.78 -16.98
CA THR A 16 5.40 -1.50 -16.97
C THR A 16 5.08 -0.72 -15.71
N PHE A 17 3.81 -0.74 -15.27
CA PHE A 17 3.39 -0.09 -14.05
C PHE A 17 3.97 -0.79 -12.81
N GLU A 18 4.04 -2.13 -12.77
CA GLU A 18 4.70 -2.88 -11.69
C GLU A 18 6.17 -2.48 -11.53
N ARG A 19 6.92 -2.44 -12.65
CA ARG A 19 8.32 -1.97 -12.63
C ARG A 19 8.44 -0.53 -12.18
N TRP A 20 7.52 0.34 -12.62
CA TRP A 20 7.47 1.71 -12.16
C TRP A 20 7.25 1.80 -10.64
N CYS A 21 6.30 1.02 -10.11
CA CYS A 21 6.04 0.96 -8.67
C CYS A 21 7.26 0.46 -7.89
N LEU A 22 7.94 -0.58 -8.38
CA LEU A 22 9.19 -1.06 -7.77
C LEU A 22 10.23 0.06 -7.65
N GLU A 23 10.51 0.78 -8.74
CA GLU A 23 11.50 1.86 -8.73
C GLU A 23 11.03 3.04 -7.86
N ALA A 24 9.74 3.36 -7.88
CA ALA A 24 9.16 4.37 -7.00
C ALA A 24 9.36 4.02 -5.52
N CYS A 25 9.13 2.76 -5.13
CA CYS A 25 9.37 2.27 -3.78
C CYS A 25 10.86 2.27 -3.42
N ARG A 26 11.74 1.84 -4.33
CA ARG A 26 13.20 1.86 -4.11
C ARG A 26 13.73 3.26 -3.79
N ILE A 27 13.24 4.26 -4.51
CA ILE A 27 13.66 5.64 -4.32
C ILE A 27 13.00 6.23 -3.06
N SER A 28 11.67 6.07 -2.93
CA SER A 28 10.92 6.69 -1.83
C SER A 28 11.26 6.13 -0.46
N PHE A 29 11.64 4.85 -0.40
CA PHE A 29 11.89 4.12 0.85
C PHE A 29 13.33 3.63 0.97
N ALA A 30 14.27 4.29 0.26
CA ALA A 30 15.69 3.97 0.33
C ALA A 30 16.22 3.99 1.79
N GLY A 31 16.94 2.93 2.18
CA GLY A 31 17.45 2.75 3.55
C GLY A 31 16.39 2.36 4.60
N ARG A 32 15.14 2.20 4.21
CA ARG A 32 14.00 1.79 5.05
C ARG A 32 13.45 0.44 4.65
N LEU A 33 13.31 0.24 3.34
CA LEU A 33 13.04 -1.07 2.74
C LEU A 33 14.28 -1.54 1.97
N GLU A 34 14.69 -2.75 2.26
CA GLU A 34 15.82 -3.41 1.64
C GLU A 34 15.35 -4.56 0.75
N ASN A 35 16.20 -4.98 -0.19
CA ASN A 35 15.92 -6.13 -1.06
C ASN A 35 14.55 -6.06 -1.76
N LEU A 36 14.15 -4.85 -2.19
CA LEU A 36 12.92 -4.68 -2.97
C LEU A 36 13.06 -5.40 -4.31
N ASP A 37 12.15 -6.34 -4.59
CA ASP A 37 12.15 -7.13 -5.81
C ASP A 37 10.74 -7.36 -6.35
N LEU A 38 10.67 -7.62 -7.67
CA LEU A 38 9.46 -8.04 -8.36
C LEU A 38 9.32 -9.56 -8.34
N HIS A 39 8.12 -10.04 -8.01
CA HIS A 39 7.76 -11.45 -8.07
C HIS A 39 8.79 -12.37 -7.41
N PRO A 40 9.21 -12.12 -6.14
CA PRO A 40 10.27 -12.89 -5.50
C PRO A 40 9.95 -14.38 -5.39
N ASN A 41 8.68 -14.77 -5.54
CA ASN A 41 8.21 -16.16 -5.48
C ASN A 41 7.89 -16.74 -6.88
N LYS A 42 8.72 -16.50 -7.87
CA LYS A 42 8.59 -17.10 -9.21
C LYS A 42 8.51 -18.62 -9.08
N GLY A 43 7.41 -19.19 -9.55
CA GLY A 43 7.16 -20.64 -9.46
C GLY A 43 6.11 -21.08 -8.45
N THR A 44 5.52 -20.17 -7.68
CA THR A 44 4.35 -20.43 -6.82
C THR A 44 3.07 -19.89 -7.43
N THR A 45 1.91 -20.46 -7.03
CA THR A 45 0.59 -20.00 -7.47
C THR A 45 0.20 -18.62 -6.92
N ASN A 46 0.92 -18.14 -5.90
CA ASN A 46 0.66 -16.87 -5.23
C ASN A 46 1.80 -15.88 -5.52
N LEU A 47 1.81 -15.31 -6.71
CA LEU A 47 2.76 -14.26 -7.08
C LEU A 47 2.39 -12.97 -6.33
N ARG A 48 3.37 -12.38 -5.67
CA ARG A 48 3.29 -11.04 -5.09
C ARG A 48 4.05 -10.10 -6.00
N ASP A 49 3.50 -8.90 -6.26
CA ASP A 49 4.08 -8.03 -7.26
C ASP A 49 5.40 -7.40 -6.78
N VAL A 50 5.39 -6.62 -5.70
CA VAL A 50 6.59 -6.02 -5.12
C VAL A 50 6.70 -6.41 -3.65
N VAL A 51 7.86 -6.89 -3.25
CA VAL A 51 8.16 -7.23 -1.85
C VAL A 51 9.48 -6.59 -1.43
N GLY A 52 9.52 -6.05 -0.21
CA GLY A 52 10.73 -5.50 0.38
C GLY A 52 10.88 -5.86 1.85
N THR A 53 12.13 -5.98 2.31
CA THR A 53 12.45 -6.25 3.71
C THR A 53 12.37 -4.96 4.53
N ASN A 54 11.55 -4.95 5.57
CA ASN A 54 11.43 -3.82 6.49
C ASN A 54 12.60 -3.80 7.48
N SER A 55 13.51 -2.84 7.30
CA SER A 55 14.68 -2.66 8.20
C SER A 55 14.30 -2.12 9.58
N GLY A 56 13.15 -1.45 9.72
CA GLY A 56 12.74 -0.77 10.96
C GLY A 56 13.54 0.50 11.27
N ASN A 57 14.26 1.05 10.31
CA ASN A 57 15.19 2.17 10.50
C ASN A 57 14.53 3.55 10.65
N SER A 58 13.19 3.65 10.59
CA SER A 58 12.46 4.88 10.88
C SER A 58 11.27 4.62 11.79
N LEU A 59 10.67 5.67 12.33
CA LEU A 59 9.53 5.55 13.24
C LEU A 59 8.35 4.84 12.60
N PHE A 60 8.00 5.19 11.35
CA PHE A 60 6.91 4.55 10.63
C PHE A 60 7.19 3.06 10.40
N TRP A 61 8.34 2.72 9.82
CA TRP A 61 8.69 1.35 9.47
C TRP A 61 8.92 0.47 10.70
N ARG A 62 9.38 1.05 11.82
CA ARG A 62 9.44 0.38 13.12
C ARG A 62 8.03 0.05 13.62
N ARG A 63 7.10 1.00 13.59
CA ARG A 63 5.69 0.77 13.94
C ARG A 63 5.08 -0.35 13.09
N VAL A 64 5.28 -0.33 11.78
CA VAL A 64 4.83 -1.40 10.87
C VAL A 64 5.40 -2.77 11.27
N ARG A 65 6.65 -2.81 11.71
CA ARG A 65 7.29 -4.05 12.15
C ARG A 65 6.81 -4.52 13.52
N GLU A 66 6.64 -3.62 14.46
CA GLU A 66 6.30 -3.93 15.87
C GLU A 66 4.79 -4.16 16.04
N ASP A 67 3.94 -3.26 15.56
CA ASP A 67 2.49 -3.31 15.79
C ASP A 67 1.79 -4.29 14.84
N TYR A 68 2.31 -4.44 13.61
CA TYR A 68 1.71 -5.31 12.59
C TYR A 68 2.50 -6.59 12.31
N GLY A 69 3.66 -6.78 12.96
CA GLY A 69 4.52 -7.95 12.75
C GLY A 69 5.06 -8.08 11.32
N THR A 70 5.05 -6.99 10.54
CA THR A 70 5.36 -7.02 9.11
C THR A 70 6.85 -6.81 8.87
N ARG A 71 7.56 -7.94 8.65
CA ARG A 71 8.99 -7.96 8.31
C ARG A 71 9.23 -7.91 6.81
N GLN A 72 8.33 -8.49 6.03
CA GLN A 72 8.32 -8.42 4.56
C GLN A 72 7.09 -7.62 4.14
N VAL A 73 7.31 -6.49 3.51
CA VAL A 73 6.24 -5.56 3.09
C VAL A 73 5.83 -5.90 1.67
N ILE A 74 4.54 -6.08 1.46
CA ILE A 74 3.95 -6.34 0.14
C ILE A 74 3.33 -5.05 -0.39
N PHE A 75 3.61 -4.77 -1.67
CA PHE A 75 2.88 -3.82 -2.48
C PHE A 75 2.27 -4.61 -3.65
N GLU A 76 0.97 -4.86 -3.57
CA GLU A 76 0.20 -5.44 -4.66
C GLU A 76 -0.14 -4.33 -5.65
N VAL A 77 0.07 -4.54 -6.94
CA VAL A 77 -0.03 -3.50 -7.97
C VAL A 77 -1.17 -3.81 -8.93
N LYS A 78 -2.06 -2.84 -9.11
CA LYS A 78 -3.23 -2.94 -9.98
C LYS A 78 -3.22 -1.79 -10.97
N ASN A 79 -2.96 -2.07 -12.24
CA ASN A 79 -2.89 -1.04 -13.29
C ASN A 79 -4.28 -0.60 -13.78
N TYR A 80 -5.22 -0.38 -12.85
CA TYR A 80 -6.55 0.15 -13.11
C TYR A 80 -7.03 1.03 -11.95
N GLU A 81 -8.10 1.78 -12.17
CA GLU A 81 -8.56 2.83 -11.25
C GLU A 81 -9.43 2.27 -10.12
N GLU A 82 -10.39 1.40 -10.47
CA GLU A 82 -11.37 0.87 -9.53
C GLU A 82 -10.96 -0.48 -8.97
N LEU A 83 -10.62 -0.51 -7.69
CA LEU A 83 -10.36 -1.75 -6.97
C LEU A 83 -11.65 -2.52 -6.70
N THR A 84 -11.54 -3.85 -6.69
CA THR A 84 -12.62 -4.77 -6.38
C THR A 84 -12.42 -5.44 -5.03
N GLN A 85 -13.46 -6.05 -4.48
CA GLN A 85 -13.33 -6.85 -3.27
C GLN A 85 -12.36 -8.04 -3.46
N THR A 86 -12.28 -8.57 -4.68
CA THR A 86 -11.35 -9.66 -5.03
C THR A 86 -9.91 -9.22 -4.88
N ASP A 87 -9.56 -7.97 -5.25
CA ASP A 87 -8.22 -7.44 -5.10
C ASP A 87 -7.80 -7.38 -3.63
N TYR A 88 -8.69 -6.90 -2.76
CA TYR A 88 -8.45 -6.87 -1.32
C TYR A 88 -8.33 -8.29 -0.73
N ARG A 89 -9.15 -9.24 -1.17
CA ARG A 89 -9.06 -10.66 -0.74
C ARG A 89 -7.76 -11.31 -1.21
N GLN A 90 -7.28 -10.98 -2.38
CA GLN A 90 -5.98 -11.44 -2.87
C GLN A 90 -4.86 -10.99 -1.94
N VAL A 91 -4.80 -9.69 -1.61
CA VAL A 91 -3.81 -9.17 -0.66
C VAL A 91 -3.96 -9.82 0.72
N LEU A 92 -5.19 -9.97 1.20
CA LEU A 92 -5.48 -10.65 2.47
C LEU A 92 -4.88 -12.05 2.52
N SER A 93 -4.95 -12.83 1.42
CA SER A 93 -4.43 -14.19 1.36
C SER A 93 -2.90 -14.27 1.51
N TYR A 94 -2.19 -13.18 1.26
CA TYR A 94 -0.73 -13.11 1.38
C TYR A 94 -0.26 -12.80 2.82
N LEU A 95 -1.13 -12.21 3.64
CA LEU A 95 -0.77 -11.69 4.95
C LEU A 95 -0.73 -12.80 6.01
N SER A 96 0.42 -13.46 6.11
CA SER A 96 0.71 -14.48 7.12
C SER A 96 2.21 -14.55 7.43
N GLY A 97 2.59 -15.12 8.56
CA GLY A 97 4.00 -15.31 8.93
C GLY A 97 4.82 -14.02 8.84
N GLN A 98 5.90 -14.02 8.08
CA GLN A 98 6.81 -12.87 7.91
C GLN A 98 6.17 -11.65 7.22
N TYR A 99 5.08 -11.84 6.49
CA TYR A 99 4.32 -10.76 5.86
C TYR A 99 3.40 -10.03 6.85
N GLY A 100 3.21 -10.59 8.04
CA GLY A 100 2.50 -9.94 9.15
C GLY A 100 1.06 -9.59 8.84
N ASN A 101 0.68 -8.39 9.28
CA ASN A 101 -0.71 -7.94 9.27
C ASN A 101 -0.94 -6.63 8.49
N LEU A 102 0.09 -6.10 7.78
CA LEU A 102 -0.04 -4.89 6.99
C LEU A 102 0.54 -5.08 5.59
N ALA A 103 -0.19 -4.66 4.58
CA ALA A 103 0.25 -4.57 3.19
C ALA A 103 -0.30 -3.31 2.52
N PHE A 104 0.25 -3.00 1.37
CA PHE A 104 -0.22 -1.93 0.50
C PHE A 104 -0.81 -2.51 -0.78
N ILE A 105 -1.87 -1.84 -1.30
CA ILE A 105 -2.38 -2.07 -2.64
C ILE A 105 -2.22 -0.76 -3.42
N VAL A 106 -1.56 -0.82 -4.57
CA VAL A 106 -1.26 0.35 -5.42
C VAL A 106 -2.09 0.29 -6.67
N CYS A 107 -2.89 1.34 -6.93
CA CYS A 107 -3.76 1.40 -8.10
C CYS A 107 -3.59 2.72 -8.88
N ARG A 108 -4.39 2.88 -9.93
CA ARG A 108 -4.38 4.08 -10.79
C ARG A 108 -5.47 5.09 -10.44
N SER A 109 -6.21 4.87 -9.36
CA SER A 109 -7.22 5.81 -8.87
C SER A 109 -6.62 7.21 -8.61
N GLU A 110 -7.41 8.24 -8.82
CA GLU A 110 -7.02 9.63 -8.53
C GLU A 110 -6.84 9.90 -7.04
N SER A 111 -7.57 9.20 -6.18
CA SER A 111 -7.51 9.35 -4.73
C SER A 111 -7.07 8.08 -4.02
N HIS A 112 -6.21 8.24 -3.01
CA HIS A 112 -5.82 7.17 -2.08
C HIS A 112 -6.83 7.01 -0.92
N GLU A 113 -7.83 7.88 -0.83
CA GLU A 113 -8.91 7.71 0.13
C GLU A 113 -9.78 6.51 -0.23
N LEU A 114 -10.31 5.83 0.79
CA LEU A 114 -11.24 4.73 0.59
C LEU A 114 -12.62 5.27 0.20
N GLU A 115 -13.18 4.70 -0.85
CA GLU A 115 -14.56 4.96 -1.23
C GLU A 115 -15.51 4.48 -0.13
N ARG A 116 -16.38 5.39 0.37
CA ARG A 116 -17.17 5.16 1.60
C ARG A 116 -18.11 3.97 1.51
N ASP A 117 -18.76 3.79 0.37
CA ASP A 117 -19.84 2.81 0.23
C ASP A 117 -19.33 1.39 -0.08
N ARG A 118 -18.12 1.25 -0.62
CA ARG A 118 -17.55 -0.02 -1.04
C ARG A 118 -16.23 -0.33 -0.32
N GLU A 119 -15.17 0.40 -0.65
CA GLU A 119 -13.81 0.09 -0.17
C GLU A 119 -13.70 0.17 1.35
N LEU A 120 -14.34 1.17 1.97
CA LEU A 120 -14.34 1.30 3.43
C LEU A 120 -15.06 0.11 4.11
N ALA A 121 -16.14 -0.39 3.52
CA ALA A 121 -16.83 -1.57 4.05
C ALA A 121 -15.96 -2.82 3.95
N TRP A 122 -15.29 -3.03 2.81
CA TRP A 122 -14.36 -4.17 2.63
C TRP A 122 -13.19 -4.09 3.60
N PHE A 123 -12.58 -2.91 3.72
CA PHE A 123 -11.49 -2.68 4.66
C PHE A 123 -11.89 -3.01 6.11
N LYS A 124 -13.05 -2.51 6.56
CA LYS A 124 -13.56 -2.80 7.90
C LYS A 124 -13.81 -4.27 8.14
N THR A 125 -14.40 -4.96 7.17
CA THR A 125 -14.62 -6.41 7.25
C THR A 125 -13.29 -7.13 7.43
N MET A 126 -12.29 -6.85 6.60
CA MET A 126 -10.98 -7.50 6.68
C MET A 126 -10.24 -7.21 7.98
N TYR A 127 -10.33 -5.97 8.46
CA TYR A 127 -9.71 -5.63 9.74
C TYR A 127 -10.45 -6.27 10.93
N ASN A 128 -11.77 -6.24 10.95
CA ASN A 128 -12.54 -6.80 12.06
C ASN A 128 -12.44 -8.32 12.16
N GLU A 129 -12.49 -9.01 11.03
CA GLU A 129 -12.47 -10.47 10.98
C GLU A 129 -11.06 -11.06 11.07
N HIS A 130 -10.07 -10.41 10.42
CA HIS A 130 -8.73 -10.97 10.26
C HIS A 130 -7.63 -10.15 10.91
N LYS A 131 -7.93 -8.94 11.43
CA LYS A 131 -6.94 -7.99 11.99
C LYS A 131 -5.85 -7.63 10.98
N LYS A 132 -6.21 -7.56 9.69
CA LYS A 132 -5.29 -7.21 8.60
C LYS A 132 -5.53 -5.79 8.13
N MET A 133 -4.46 -5.02 8.06
CA MET A 133 -4.42 -3.64 7.55
C MET A 133 -3.99 -3.64 6.09
N ILE A 134 -4.90 -3.29 5.18
CA ILE A 134 -4.58 -3.13 3.77
C ILE A 134 -4.74 -1.65 3.41
N ILE A 135 -3.63 -1.00 3.11
CA ILE A 135 -3.58 0.44 2.84
C ILE A 135 -3.57 0.68 1.33
N LYS A 136 -4.55 1.41 0.83
CA LYS A 136 -4.60 1.84 -0.56
C LYS A 136 -3.62 2.98 -0.80
N LEU A 137 -2.75 2.81 -1.77
CA LEU A 137 -1.93 3.85 -2.37
C LEU A 137 -2.35 4.05 -3.83
N THR A 138 -1.92 5.16 -4.42
CA THR A 138 -2.08 5.37 -5.86
C THR A 138 -0.74 5.66 -6.51
N GLY A 139 -0.62 5.41 -7.82
CA GLY A 139 0.56 5.83 -8.56
C GLY A 139 0.84 7.33 -8.39
N LYS A 140 -0.21 8.15 -8.35
CA LYS A 140 -0.12 9.60 -8.10
C LYS A 140 0.44 9.91 -6.70
N TYR A 141 0.02 9.16 -5.68
CA TYR A 141 0.55 9.32 -4.33
C TYR A 141 2.04 8.96 -4.28
N LEU A 142 2.45 7.82 -4.85
CA LEU A 142 3.85 7.44 -4.95
C LEU A 142 4.69 8.46 -5.73
N SER A 143 4.15 9.01 -6.83
CA SER A 143 4.79 10.10 -7.57
C SER A 143 5.02 11.35 -6.72
N THR A 144 4.07 11.67 -5.83
CA THR A 144 4.21 12.77 -4.87
C THR A 144 5.32 12.50 -3.87
N LEU A 145 5.45 11.27 -3.37
CA LEU A 145 6.54 10.86 -2.47
C LEU A 145 7.90 10.98 -3.17
N LEU A 146 8.00 10.54 -4.43
CA LEU A 146 9.20 10.71 -5.25
C LEU A 146 9.62 12.17 -5.37
N GLY A 147 8.64 13.06 -5.62
CA GLY A 147 8.89 14.51 -5.70
C GLY A 147 9.51 15.08 -4.42
N LYS A 148 9.09 14.57 -3.26
CA LYS A 148 9.63 14.99 -1.96
C LYS A 148 11.09 14.55 -1.75
N GLN A 149 11.51 13.42 -2.30
CA GLN A 149 12.89 12.91 -2.19
C GLN A 149 13.93 13.76 -2.94
N ARG A 150 13.51 14.63 -3.85
CA ARG A 150 14.42 15.57 -4.53
C ARG A 150 15.05 16.61 -3.60
N ASN A 151 14.47 16.82 -2.42
CA ASN A 151 15.00 17.75 -1.43
C ASN A 151 15.65 16.98 -0.28
N PRO A 152 16.99 17.05 -0.10
CA PRO A 152 17.70 16.35 0.98
C PRO A 152 17.18 16.70 2.40
N GLN A 153 16.61 17.88 2.59
CA GLN A 153 16.04 18.28 3.88
C GLN A 153 14.69 17.60 4.19
N LYS A 154 14.13 16.83 3.24
CA LYS A 154 12.81 16.15 3.35
C LYS A 154 12.93 14.63 3.37
N HIS A 155 14.05 14.10 3.87
CA HIS A 155 14.28 12.65 3.91
C HIS A 155 13.15 11.85 4.58
N ASP A 156 12.54 12.42 5.64
CA ASP A 156 11.47 11.77 6.38
C ASP A 156 10.07 12.09 5.84
N ALA A 157 9.97 12.86 4.74
CA ALA A 157 8.67 13.31 4.25
C ALA A 157 7.80 12.16 3.71
N ALA A 158 8.41 11.09 3.19
CA ALA A 158 7.69 9.89 2.77
C ALA A 158 7.15 9.13 3.99
N ASP A 159 7.97 8.93 5.02
CA ASP A 159 7.59 8.25 6.25
C ASP A 159 6.51 9.02 7.01
N ASN A 160 6.63 10.34 7.10
CA ASN A 160 5.62 11.20 7.72
C ASN A 160 4.28 11.14 6.97
N ALA A 161 4.31 11.09 5.65
CA ALA A 161 3.11 10.96 4.83
C ALA A 161 2.43 9.60 5.04
N LEU A 162 3.21 8.50 5.09
CA LEU A 162 2.68 7.17 5.39
C LEU A 162 2.19 7.05 6.84
N SER A 163 2.85 7.68 7.81
CA SER A 163 2.37 7.73 9.20
C SER A 163 1.02 8.41 9.29
N SER A 164 0.85 9.57 8.64
CA SER A 164 -0.43 10.28 8.60
C SER A 164 -1.52 9.46 7.91
N LEU A 165 -1.17 8.73 6.86
CA LEU A 165 -2.10 7.85 6.17
C LEU A 165 -2.52 6.68 7.07
N LEU A 166 -1.59 6.02 7.75
CA LEU A 166 -1.89 4.94 8.71
C LEU A 166 -2.79 5.44 9.85
N ASP A 167 -2.50 6.62 10.41
CA ASP A 167 -3.33 7.24 11.43
C ASP A 167 -4.77 7.52 10.93
N THR A 168 -4.93 7.88 9.65
CA THR A 168 -6.24 8.01 9.01
C THR A 168 -6.99 6.67 9.00
N TYR A 169 -6.31 5.60 8.64
CA TYR A 169 -6.89 4.26 8.65
C TYR A 169 -7.32 3.83 10.06
N GLU A 170 -6.46 3.99 11.05
CA GLU A 170 -6.74 3.59 12.42
C GLU A 170 -7.81 4.44 13.11
N ARG A 171 -7.72 5.76 12.99
CA ARG A 171 -8.60 6.69 13.72
C ARG A 171 -9.89 6.99 13.01
N LEU A 172 -9.82 7.29 11.70
CA LEU A 172 -11.00 7.71 10.95
C LEU A 172 -11.77 6.51 10.41
N TYR A 173 -11.09 5.59 9.71
CA TYR A 173 -11.80 4.51 9.05
C TYR A 173 -12.25 3.42 10.02
N LEU A 174 -11.45 3.04 11.00
CA LEU A 174 -11.85 2.07 12.02
C LEU A 174 -12.74 2.71 13.11
N GLY A 175 -12.51 3.97 13.45
CA GLY A 175 -13.30 4.69 14.45
C GLY A 175 -14.69 5.12 13.99
N GLN A 176 -14.98 5.15 12.69
CA GLN A 176 -16.32 5.48 12.18
C GLN A 176 -17.28 4.30 12.42
N HIS A 177 -18.17 4.43 13.39
CA HIS A 177 -19.31 3.55 13.48
C HIS A 177 -20.20 3.71 12.23
N THR A 178 -20.46 2.62 11.53
CA THR A 178 -21.42 2.55 10.42
C THR A 178 -22.88 2.62 10.94
N GLY A 179 -23.13 3.40 11.96
CA GLY A 179 -24.47 3.67 12.46
C GLY A 179 -25.15 4.69 11.57
N LYS A 180 -26.12 4.27 10.77
CA LYS A 180 -27.14 5.18 10.23
C LYS A 180 -27.68 6.00 11.41
N ARG A 181 -27.35 7.29 11.49
CA ARG A 181 -28.10 8.19 12.37
C ARG A 181 -29.54 8.11 11.91
N LYS A 182 -30.42 7.49 12.71
CA LYS A 182 -31.86 7.67 12.55
C LYS A 182 -32.11 9.17 12.67
N PRO A 183 -32.80 9.80 11.71
CA PRO A 183 -33.23 11.17 11.88
C PRO A 183 -34.19 11.22 13.09
N ARG A 184 -33.93 12.16 13.99
CA ARG A 184 -34.88 12.53 15.06
C ARG A 184 -36.06 13.30 14.47
#